data_0adaaa338f6176fbdbd47b133a147226
#
_entry.id   0adaaa338f6176fbdbd47b133a147226
#
_cell.length_a   1.000
_cell.length_b   1.000
_cell.length_c   1.000
_cell.angle_alpha   90.00
_cell.angle_beta   90.00
_cell.angle_gamma   90.00
#
_symmetry.space_group_name_H-M   'P 1'
#
loop_
_entity.id
_entity.type
_entity.pdbx_description
1 polymer ?
#
loop_
_entity_poly.entity_id
_entity_poly.type
_entity_poly.pdbx_seq_one_letter_code
_entity_poly.pdbx_strand_id
1 'polypeptide(L)'
;MRIAVPNKGRLHEPTIDFLERAGLHLENGADRKLYADTVDPDVSVLFARAADIPEYVADGAAEMGITGYDQVREAGVDNVAELLDLEFGRCRLVLAAPEDGEIEAVEDLAGRTVATEFPNITRNFFADTGVEPDIVEVSGATELTPHVEMADAIVDITSTGTTLKMNRLAIVEEVLSSSVRLFAREDVLEEPKVQEIQTALSSVKQAEGKRYLMMNVPEDRLEDVREVIPGLGGPTIMDIADDNGDGMLAVHAVVDERDVFETITDVKGAGASDILVTEIERLVE
;
A
#
# COMPACT_ATOMS: atom_id res chain seq x y z
N MET A 1 -14.65 12.98 -12.61
CA MET A 1 -13.91 12.53 -11.41
C MET A 1 -12.41 12.60 -11.68
N ARG A 2 -11.67 13.23 -10.80
CA ARG A 2 -10.21 13.38 -10.96
C ARG A 2 -9.49 12.74 -9.77
N ILE A 3 -8.44 11.95 -10.06
CA ILE A 3 -7.62 11.28 -9.05
C ILE A 3 -6.23 11.91 -9.08
N ALA A 4 -5.78 12.54 -8.00
CA ALA A 4 -4.43 13.04 -7.86
C ALA A 4 -3.46 11.92 -7.48
N VAL A 5 -2.34 11.80 -8.20
CA VAL A 5 -1.34 10.74 -8.02
C VAL A 5 0.09 11.29 -8.03
N PRO A 6 1.06 10.60 -7.44
CA PRO A 6 2.46 11.03 -7.47
C PRO A 6 3.00 11.12 -8.91
N ASN A 7 3.65 12.26 -9.25
CA ASN A 7 4.22 12.49 -10.58
C ASN A 7 5.63 11.94 -10.76
N LYS A 8 6.29 11.49 -9.71
CA LYS A 8 7.66 10.96 -9.68
C LYS A 8 7.97 10.25 -8.37
N GLY A 9 9.17 9.67 -8.30
CA GLY A 9 9.67 9.00 -7.12
C GLY A 9 9.14 7.56 -6.99
N ARG A 10 9.43 6.94 -5.84
CA ARG A 10 9.18 5.50 -5.61
C ARG A 10 7.69 5.10 -5.63
N LEU A 11 6.78 6.06 -5.48
CA LEU A 11 5.33 5.79 -5.44
C LEU A 11 4.67 5.91 -6.82
N HIS A 12 5.33 6.54 -7.81
CA HIS A 12 4.72 6.84 -9.11
C HIS A 12 4.32 5.57 -9.88
N GLU A 13 5.34 4.76 -10.26
CA GLU A 13 5.11 3.55 -11.07
C GLU A 13 4.16 2.55 -10.37
N PRO A 14 4.33 2.23 -9.07
CA PRO A 14 3.39 1.33 -8.40
C PRO A 14 1.95 1.86 -8.35
N THR A 15 1.76 3.19 -8.22
CA THR A 15 0.42 3.79 -8.24
C THR A 15 -0.23 3.65 -9.62
N ILE A 16 0.54 3.88 -10.71
CA ILE A 16 0.03 3.72 -12.08
C ILE A 16 -0.33 2.25 -12.35
N ASP A 17 0.56 1.31 -12.03
CA ASP A 17 0.28 -0.12 -12.16
C ASP A 17 -1.03 -0.52 -11.42
N PHE A 18 -1.21 0.00 -10.21
CA PHE A 18 -2.40 -0.26 -9.41
C PHE A 18 -3.69 0.25 -10.08
N LEU A 19 -3.64 1.47 -10.66
CA LEU A 19 -4.75 2.05 -11.43
C LEU A 19 -5.04 1.24 -12.69
N GLU A 20 -4.02 0.85 -13.44
CA GLU A 20 -4.17 0.07 -14.68
C GLU A 20 -4.79 -1.30 -14.39
N ARG A 21 -4.32 -2.00 -13.36
CA ARG A 21 -4.91 -3.26 -12.89
C ARG A 21 -6.35 -3.10 -12.42
N ALA A 22 -6.71 -1.94 -11.87
CA ALA A 22 -8.10 -1.60 -11.54
C ALA A 22 -8.96 -1.28 -12.77
N GLY A 23 -8.38 -1.29 -13.99
CA GLY A 23 -9.07 -0.99 -15.25
C GLY A 23 -9.06 0.49 -15.64
N LEU A 24 -8.31 1.33 -14.92
CA LEU A 24 -8.16 2.76 -15.21
C LEU A 24 -6.88 3.00 -16.03
N HIS A 25 -6.76 2.34 -17.19
CA HIS A 25 -5.62 2.49 -18.09
C HIS A 25 -5.52 3.93 -18.59
N LEU A 26 -4.29 4.49 -18.52
CA LEU A 26 -4.04 5.85 -18.98
C LEU A 26 -3.99 5.92 -20.51
N GLU A 27 -4.72 6.87 -21.09
CA GLU A 27 -4.63 7.18 -22.51
C GLU A 27 -3.40 8.08 -22.77
N ASN A 28 -2.58 7.72 -23.76
CA ASN A 28 -1.44 8.51 -24.23
C ASN A 28 -0.34 8.82 -23.21
N GLY A 29 0.36 7.81 -22.72
CA GLY A 29 1.65 7.86 -22.03
C GLY A 29 1.85 9.03 -21.05
N ALA A 30 1.97 8.73 -19.78
CA ALA A 30 2.05 9.68 -18.67
C ALA A 30 3.32 10.57 -18.64
N ASP A 31 4.24 10.44 -19.62
CA ASP A 31 5.51 11.16 -19.62
C ASP A 31 5.32 12.67 -19.75
N ARG A 32 5.56 13.39 -18.64
CA ARG A 32 5.63 14.86 -18.52
C ARG A 32 4.31 15.63 -18.66
N LYS A 33 3.15 14.98 -18.57
CA LYS A 33 1.85 15.67 -18.55
C LYS A 33 1.45 15.98 -17.11
N LEU A 34 0.73 17.09 -16.92
CA LEU A 34 0.08 17.39 -15.63
C LEU A 34 -1.20 16.59 -15.45
N TYR A 35 -1.81 16.16 -16.55
CA TYR A 35 -3.07 15.42 -16.59
C TYR A 35 -3.00 14.31 -17.63
N ALA A 36 -3.69 13.20 -17.37
CA ALA A 36 -3.97 12.16 -18.34
C ALA A 36 -5.44 11.75 -18.24
N ASP A 37 -6.06 11.50 -19.40
CA ASP A 37 -7.35 10.84 -19.45
C ASP A 37 -7.16 9.33 -19.25
N THR A 38 -8.20 8.66 -18.78
CA THR A 38 -8.22 7.20 -18.70
C THR A 38 -9.17 6.62 -19.74
N VAL A 39 -9.16 5.30 -19.91
CA VAL A 39 -10.15 4.60 -20.75
C VAL A 39 -11.59 4.80 -20.27
N ASP A 40 -11.79 5.18 -19.01
CA ASP A 40 -13.07 5.64 -18.49
C ASP A 40 -13.20 7.15 -18.74
N PRO A 41 -14.11 7.60 -19.62
CA PRO A 41 -14.24 9.02 -19.99
C PRO A 41 -14.65 9.93 -18.82
N ASP A 42 -15.18 9.36 -17.74
CA ASP A 42 -15.58 10.09 -16.55
C ASP A 42 -14.45 10.22 -15.51
N VAL A 43 -13.28 9.60 -15.77
CA VAL A 43 -12.12 9.59 -14.85
C VAL A 43 -10.89 10.14 -15.54
N SER A 44 -10.21 11.10 -14.88
CA SER A 44 -8.91 11.61 -15.29
C SER A 44 -7.92 11.59 -14.13
N VAL A 45 -6.64 11.58 -14.44
CA VAL A 45 -5.54 11.55 -13.48
C VAL A 45 -4.80 12.89 -13.48
N LEU A 46 -4.56 13.44 -12.29
CA LEU A 46 -3.73 14.62 -12.05
C LEU A 46 -2.40 14.19 -11.45
N PHE A 47 -1.29 14.51 -12.11
CA PHE A 47 0.06 14.22 -11.63
C PHE A 47 0.58 15.34 -10.75
N ALA A 48 0.84 15.08 -9.49
CA ALA A 48 1.28 16.05 -8.49
C ALA A 48 2.46 15.53 -7.67
N ARG A 49 3.11 16.39 -6.88
CA ARG A 49 4.03 15.91 -5.86
C ARG A 49 3.23 15.18 -4.77
N ALA A 50 3.77 14.10 -4.24
CA ALA A 50 3.10 13.32 -3.19
C ALA A 50 2.66 14.19 -2.00
N ALA A 51 3.49 15.17 -1.61
CA ALA A 51 3.20 16.10 -0.52
C ALA A 51 2.08 17.12 -0.83
N ASP A 52 1.86 17.45 -2.11
CA ASP A 52 0.85 18.44 -2.51
C ASP A 52 -0.55 17.79 -2.71
N ILE A 53 -0.62 16.46 -2.83
CA ILE A 53 -1.85 15.73 -3.12
C ILE A 53 -2.95 15.97 -2.06
N PRO A 54 -2.67 15.94 -0.74
CA PRO A 54 -3.70 16.15 0.27
C PRO A 54 -4.38 17.50 0.13
N GLU A 55 -3.61 18.58 -0.11
CA GLU A 55 -4.14 19.93 -0.32
C GLU A 55 -4.96 20.01 -1.62
N TYR A 56 -4.50 19.37 -2.71
CA TYR A 56 -5.25 19.34 -3.97
C TYR A 56 -6.61 18.65 -3.86
N VAL A 57 -6.70 17.63 -3.01
CA VAL A 57 -7.97 16.99 -2.71
C VAL A 57 -8.83 17.88 -1.82
N ALA A 58 -8.25 18.43 -0.76
CA ALA A 58 -8.95 19.33 0.17
C ALA A 58 -9.53 20.56 -0.50
N ASP A 59 -8.77 21.20 -1.42
CA ASP A 59 -9.16 22.39 -2.17
C ASP A 59 -10.06 22.09 -3.38
N GLY A 60 -10.31 20.82 -3.70
CA GLY A 60 -11.19 20.41 -4.80
C GLY A 60 -10.55 20.49 -6.20
N ALA A 61 -9.21 20.55 -6.29
CA ALA A 61 -8.51 20.36 -7.56
C ALA A 61 -8.60 18.92 -8.07
N ALA A 62 -8.76 17.98 -7.15
CA ALA A 62 -9.14 16.58 -7.40
C ALA A 62 -10.18 16.15 -6.37
N GLU A 63 -11.02 15.19 -6.72
CA GLU A 63 -12.00 14.61 -5.80
C GLU A 63 -11.38 13.52 -4.93
N MET A 64 -10.37 12.81 -5.48
CA MET A 64 -9.66 11.71 -4.83
C MET A 64 -8.15 11.87 -4.97
N GLY A 65 -7.39 11.22 -4.10
CA GLY A 65 -5.94 11.22 -4.15
C GLY A 65 -5.33 9.90 -3.69
N ILE A 66 -4.19 9.53 -4.28
CA ILE A 66 -3.39 8.39 -3.86
C ILE A 66 -2.03 8.91 -3.44
N THR A 67 -1.70 8.81 -2.15
CA THR A 67 -0.41 9.25 -1.59
C THR A 67 -0.11 8.52 -0.29
N GLY A 68 1.08 8.79 0.29
CA GLY A 68 1.46 8.25 1.59
C GLY A 68 0.58 8.81 2.71
N TYR A 69 0.22 7.97 3.68
CA TYR A 69 -0.50 8.38 4.88
C TYR A 69 0.26 9.46 5.67
N ASP A 70 1.59 9.38 5.67
CA ASP A 70 2.47 10.41 6.22
C ASP A 70 2.20 11.79 5.61
N GLN A 71 1.99 11.87 4.29
CA GLN A 71 1.75 13.14 3.61
C GLN A 71 0.39 13.75 4.02
N VAL A 72 -0.65 12.93 4.17
CA VAL A 72 -1.97 13.41 4.61
C VAL A 72 -1.92 13.88 6.06
N ARG A 73 -1.22 13.12 6.93
CA ARG A 73 -1.06 13.48 8.35
C ARG A 73 -0.21 14.75 8.52
N GLU A 74 0.80 14.95 7.67
CA GLU A 74 1.63 16.15 7.69
C GLU A 74 0.88 17.38 7.16
N ALA A 75 0.09 17.24 6.10
CA ALA A 75 -0.72 18.33 5.58
C ALA A 75 -1.78 18.83 6.58
N GLY A 76 -2.27 17.94 7.45
CA GLY A 76 -3.23 18.31 8.51
C GLY A 76 -4.56 18.82 7.97
N VAL A 77 -5.00 18.33 6.81
CA VAL A 77 -6.28 18.70 6.19
C VAL A 77 -7.44 18.00 6.89
N ASP A 78 -8.54 18.72 7.14
CA ASP A 78 -9.66 18.24 7.96
C ASP A 78 -10.83 17.65 7.15
N ASN A 79 -10.88 17.93 5.83
CA ASN A 79 -12.01 17.57 4.94
C ASN A 79 -11.68 16.45 3.96
N VAL A 80 -10.70 15.61 4.29
CA VAL A 80 -10.25 14.48 3.48
C VAL A 80 -10.35 13.19 4.29
N ALA A 81 -11.11 12.23 3.77
CA ALA A 81 -11.32 10.92 4.40
C ALA A 81 -10.46 9.84 3.75
N GLU A 82 -9.92 8.93 4.54
CA GLU A 82 -9.27 7.72 4.07
C GLU A 82 -10.32 6.71 3.62
N LEU A 83 -10.14 6.14 2.41
CA LEU A 83 -11.02 5.13 1.83
C LEU A 83 -10.42 3.73 1.82
N LEU A 84 -9.12 3.61 1.54
CA LEU A 84 -8.48 2.32 1.36
C LEU A 84 -6.97 2.40 1.60
N ASP A 85 -6.43 1.54 2.45
CA ASP A 85 -5.00 1.27 2.51
C ASP A 85 -4.61 0.33 1.35
N LEU A 86 -3.77 0.82 0.45
CA LEU A 86 -3.29 0.06 -0.72
C LEU A 86 -2.12 -0.88 -0.38
N GLU A 87 -1.60 -0.81 0.85
CA GLU A 87 -0.61 -1.70 1.46
C GLU A 87 0.78 -1.72 0.80
N PHE A 88 1.03 -0.90 -0.22
CA PHE A 88 2.35 -0.73 -0.80
C PHE A 88 3.04 0.55 -0.32
N GLY A 89 4.31 0.75 -0.69
CA GLY A 89 5.09 1.94 -0.33
C GLY A 89 5.32 2.12 1.18
N ARG A 90 5.25 1.04 1.95
CA ARG A 90 5.37 1.05 3.42
C ARG A 90 6.65 1.73 3.88
N CYS A 91 6.52 2.57 4.88
CA CYS A 91 7.59 3.24 5.58
C CYS A 91 7.14 3.60 7.00
N ARG A 92 8.04 4.10 7.82
CA ARG A 92 7.75 4.63 9.15
C ARG A 92 8.50 5.93 9.36
N LEU A 93 7.87 6.85 10.07
CA LEU A 93 8.58 7.96 10.68
C LEU A 93 9.09 7.47 12.05
N VAL A 94 10.34 7.74 12.32
CA VAL A 94 11.00 7.34 13.57
C VAL A 94 11.71 8.52 14.19
N LEU A 95 11.65 8.58 15.50
CA LEU A 95 12.52 9.40 16.31
C LEU A 95 13.87 8.69 16.42
N ALA A 96 14.96 9.34 16.04
CA ALA A 96 16.30 8.79 16.08
C ALA A 96 17.29 9.80 16.67
N ALA A 97 18.29 9.31 17.38
CA ALA A 97 19.33 10.11 18.03
C ALA A 97 20.72 9.46 17.82
N PRO A 98 21.83 10.20 18.00
CA PRO A 98 23.18 9.63 17.92
C PRO A 98 23.37 8.40 18.83
N GLU A 99 23.93 7.31 18.27
CA GLU A 99 24.16 6.04 18.99
C GLU A 99 25.03 6.20 20.25
N ASP A 100 25.96 7.15 20.22
CA ASP A 100 26.88 7.44 21.33
C ASP A 100 26.37 8.62 22.21
N GLY A 101 25.10 9.05 22.04
CA GLY A 101 24.49 10.18 22.71
C GLY A 101 23.83 9.82 24.05
N GLU A 102 23.21 10.82 24.68
CA GLU A 102 22.54 10.69 25.98
C GLU A 102 21.03 10.41 25.84
N ILE A 103 20.49 10.37 24.62
CA ILE A 103 19.06 10.22 24.35
C ILE A 103 18.76 8.75 24.09
N GLU A 104 18.12 8.11 25.05
CA GLU A 104 17.69 6.70 24.97
C GLU A 104 16.15 6.55 24.98
N ALA A 105 15.43 7.57 25.43
CA ALA A 105 13.97 7.58 25.55
C ALA A 105 13.38 8.93 25.13
N VAL A 106 12.07 8.96 24.87
CA VAL A 106 11.34 10.19 24.45
C VAL A 106 11.45 11.27 25.51
N GLU A 107 11.43 10.90 26.78
CA GLU A 107 11.51 11.80 27.93
C GLU A 107 12.81 12.60 27.98
N ASP A 108 13.90 12.08 27.41
CA ASP A 108 15.23 12.74 27.39
C ASP A 108 15.23 13.96 26.44
N LEU A 109 14.19 14.13 25.66
CA LEU A 109 14.04 15.24 24.69
C LEU A 109 13.42 16.51 25.29
N ALA A 110 13.06 16.53 26.57
CA ALA A 110 12.53 17.73 27.18
C ALA A 110 13.53 18.90 27.09
N GLY A 111 13.19 19.97 26.39
CA GLY A 111 14.04 21.13 26.14
C GLY A 111 15.23 20.88 25.18
N ARG A 112 15.26 19.75 24.49
CA ARG A 112 16.21 19.44 23.42
C ARG A 112 15.64 19.84 22.07
N THR A 113 16.49 19.84 21.05
CA THR A 113 16.11 20.21 19.67
C THR A 113 15.90 18.97 18.80
N VAL A 114 14.75 18.89 18.11
CA VAL A 114 14.42 17.83 17.15
C VAL A 114 14.26 18.43 15.75
N ALA A 115 15.07 17.97 14.79
CA ALA A 115 14.96 18.37 13.39
C ALA A 115 14.07 17.41 12.60
N THR A 116 13.25 17.93 11.68
CA THR A 116 12.33 17.09 10.88
C THR A 116 11.88 17.80 9.60
N GLU A 117 11.53 17.00 8.57
CA GLU A 117 10.73 17.43 7.41
C GLU A 117 9.20 17.31 7.66
N PHE A 118 8.80 16.73 8.81
CA PHE A 118 7.42 16.43 9.19
C PHE A 118 7.02 17.13 10.50
N PRO A 119 7.02 18.48 10.52
CA PRO A 119 6.82 19.23 11.76
C PRO A 119 5.43 19.02 12.39
N ASN A 120 4.37 18.81 11.61
CA ASN A 120 3.03 18.61 12.15
C ASN A 120 2.87 17.24 12.79
N ILE A 121 3.34 16.18 12.14
CA ILE A 121 3.35 14.82 12.72
C ILE A 121 4.20 14.82 14.00
N THR A 122 5.37 15.47 13.95
CA THR A 122 6.28 15.52 15.10
C THR A 122 5.65 16.26 16.28
N ARG A 123 5.01 17.41 16.06
CA ARG A 123 4.30 18.15 17.12
C ARG A 123 3.18 17.33 17.75
N ASN A 124 2.39 16.64 16.91
CA ASN A 124 1.29 15.80 17.41
C ASN A 124 1.82 14.65 18.25
N PHE A 125 2.88 13.97 17.81
CA PHE A 125 3.53 12.91 18.57
C PHE A 125 3.99 13.40 19.97
N PHE A 126 4.69 14.52 20.05
CA PHE A 126 5.15 15.05 21.33
C PHE A 126 4.01 15.59 22.19
N ALA A 127 2.96 16.12 21.61
CA ALA A 127 1.77 16.51 22.37
C ALA A 127 1.12 15.32 23.09
N ASP A 128 1.09 14.15 22.45
CA ASP A 128 0.54 12.91 23.04
C ASP A 128 1.44 12.34 24.16
N THR A 129 2.76 12.56 24.08
CA THR A 129 3.72 12.10 25.12
C THR A 129 3.86 13.05 26.29
N GLY A 130 3.45 14.31 26.13
CA GLY A 130 3.63 15.35 27.15
C GLY A 130 5.07 15.86 27.29
N VAL A 131 5.94 15.58 26.33
CA VAL A 131 7.31 16.09 26.25
C VAL A 131 7.34 17.29 25.28
N GLU A 132 8.06 18.33 25.62
CA GLU A 132 8.12 19.58 24.83
C GLU A 132 9.56 19.85 24.33
N PRO A 133 9.96 19.29 23.17
CA PRO A 133 11.21 19.67 22.53
C PRO A 133 11.03 20.93 21.68
N ASP A 134 12.16 21.58 21.33
CA ASP A 134 12.20 22.58 20.28
C ASP A 134 12.23 21.92 18.91
N ILE A 135 11.19 22.10 18.09
CA ILE A 135 11.08 21.47 16.77
C ILE A 135 11.60 22.44 15.70
N VAL A 136 12.62 22.00 14.97
CA VAL A 136 13.23 22.75 13.84
C VAL A 136 12.89 22.06 12.53
N GLU A 137 12.20 22.79 11.65
CA GLU A 137 11.89 22.32 10.31
C GLU A 137 13.12 22.43 9.41
N VAL A 138 13.43 21.35 8.70
CA VAL A 138 14.49 21.24 7.71
C VAL A 138 13.92 20.70 6.39
N SER A 139 14.63 20.92 5.28
CA SER A 139 14.25 20.42 3.96
C SER A 139 15.38 19.56 3.39
N GLY A 140 15.32 18.25 3.60
CA GLY A 140 16.31 17.27 3.16
C GLY A 140 17.52 17.14 4.06
N ALA A 141 18.19 15.98 3.95
CA ALA A 141 19.38 15.62 4.72
C ALA A 141 19.21 15.77 6.24
N THR A 142 18.05 15.45 6.75
CA THR A 142 17.67 15.53 8.16
C THR A 142 18.66 14.76 9.04
N GLU A 143 19.11 13.61 8.58
CA GLU A 143 20.08 12.74 9.26
C GLU A 143 21.47 13.36 9.52
N LEU A 144 21.78 14.46 8.84
CA LEU A 144 23.04 15.18 9.06
C LEU A 144 22.95 16.20 10.21
N THR A 145 21.75 16.63 10.61
CA THR A 145 21.57 17.73 11.56
C THR A 145 22.18 17.47 12.95
N PRO A 146 22.17 16.26 13.52
CA PRO A 146 22.86 15.97 14.79
C PRO A 146 24.39 16.07 14.67
N HIS A 147 24.96 15.72 13.50
CA HIS A 147 26.40 15.74 13.29
C HIS A 147 27.01 17.16 13.16
N VAL A 148 26.16 18.14 12.83
CA VAL A 148 26.54 19.56 12.73
C VAL A 148 26.01 20.39 13.91
N GLU A 149 25.60 19.73 14.99
CA GLU A 149 25.10 20.35 16.23
C GLU A 149 23.89 21.28 16.02
N MET A 150 23.07 21.02 14.96
CA MET A 150 21.82 21.75 14.72
C MET A 150 20.65 21.20 15.51
N ALA A 151 20.69 19.91 15.85
CA ALA A 151 19.65 19.23 16.61
C ALA A 151 20.25 18.12 17.48
N ASP A 152 19.57 17.75 18.54
CA ASP A 152 19.93 16.64 19.41
C ASP A 152 19.40 15.30 18.88
N ALA A 153 18.25 15.34 18.18
CA ALA A 153 17.60 14.18 17.58
C ALA A 153 16.88 14.59 16.29
N ILE A 154 16.37 13.59 15.57
CA ILE A 154 15.59 13.80 14.35
C ILE A 154 14.29 12.99 14.39
N VAL A 155 13.26 13.48 13.68
CA VAL A 155 12.16 12.65 13.20
C VAL A 155 12.26 12.58 11.69
N ASP A 156 12.45 11.38 11.15
CA ASP A 156 12.67 11.17 9.72
C ASP A 156 12.03 9.86 9.23
N ILE A 157 11.80 9.82 7.91
CA ILE A 157 11.21 8.67 7.26
C ILE A 157 12.25 7.57 7.02
N THR A 158 11.87 6.33 7.30
CA THR A 158 12.73 5.18 7.01
C THR A 158 11.90 3.97 6.57
N SER A 159 12.47 3.17 5.68
CA SER A 159 11.90 1.86 5.32
C SER A 159 12.68 0.73 6.00
N THR A 160 14.01 0.74 5.86
CA THR A 160 14.90 -0.32 6.36
C THR A 160 15.80 0.12 7.53
N GLY A 161 15.88 1.41 7.79
CA GLY A 161 16.79 1.98 8.78
C GLY A 161 18.26 2.06 8.33
N THR A 162 18.55 1.73 7.06
CA THR A 162 19.93 1.69 6.54
C THR A 162 20.61 3.06 6.59
N THR A 163 19.92 4.14 6.17
CA THR A 163 20.44 5.51 6.18
C THR A 163 20.76 5.96 7.60
N LEU A 164 19.87 5.67 8.56
CA LEU A 164 20.09 6.00 9.96
C LEU A 164 21.36 5.31 10.51
N LYS A 165 21.51 4.01 10.28
CA LYS A 165 22.71 3.24 10.68
C LYS A 165 23.99 3.76 10.04
N MET A 166 23.96 4.13 8.76
CA MET A 166 25.13 4.71 8.07
C MET A 166 25.54 6.05 8.70
N ASN A 167 24.59 6.80 9.25
CA ASN A 167 24.80 8.05 9.95
C ASN A 167 24.88 7.87 11.49
N ARG A 168 25.12 6.64 11.99
CA ARG A 168 25.29 6.34 13.43
C ARG A 168 24.15 6.89 14.30
N LEU A 169 22.92 6.77 13.78
CA LEU A 169 21.70 7.13 14.49
C LEU A 169 20.96 5.85 14.93
N ALA A 170 20.60 5.78 16.19
CA ALA A 170 19.76 4.75 16.77
C ALA A 170 18.30 5.20 16.78
N ILE A 171 17.38 4.27 16.47
CA ILE A 171 15.95 4.53 16.60
C ILE A 171 15.59 4.48 18.08
N VAL A 172 14.98 5.57 18.58
CA VAL A 172 14.48 5.70 19.94
C VAL A 172 13.03 5.24 20.01
N GLU A 173 12.18 5.72 19.05
CA GLU A 173 10.75 5.40 19.06
C GLU A 173 10.18 5.45 17.63
N GLU A 174 9.10 4.71 17.37
CA GLU A 174 8.32 4.83 16.14
C GLU A 174 7.24 5.89 16.31
N VAL A 175 7.29 6.93 15.46
CA VAL A 175 6.35 8.07 15.50
C VAL A 175 5.08 7.77 14.71
N LEU A 176 5.23 7.19 13.52
CA LEU A 176 4.11 6.89 12.62
C LEU A 176 4.47 5.75 11.67
N SER A 177 3.59 4.75 11.54
CA SER A 177 3.64 3.79 10.43
C SER A 177 2.82 4.32 9.25
N SER A 178 3.37 4.25 8.04
CA SER A 178 2.75 4.78 6.83
C SER A 178 2.79 3.78 5.67
N SER A 179 1.74 3.82 4.87
CA SER A 179 1.59 3.13 3.58
C SER A 179 0.90 4.09 2.60
N VAL A 180 0.89 3.74 1.32
CA VAL A 180 0.11 4.47 0.32
C VAL A 180 -1.37 4.14 0.50
N ARG A 181 -2.20 5.20 0.50
CA ARG A 181 -3.64 5.07 0.70
C ARG A 181 -4.42 5.87 -0.34
N LEU A 182 -5.65 5.44 -0.59
CA LEU A 182 -6.65 6.19 -1.33
C LEU A 182 -7.40 7.08 -0.35
N PHE A 183 -7.50 8.35 -0.71
CA PHE A 183 -8.25 9.37 0.02
C PHE A 183 -9.27 10.02 -0.90
N ALA A 184 -10.34 10.55 -0.31
CA ALA A 184 -11.30 11.40 -1.03
C ALA A 184 -11.73 12.58 -0.17
N ARG A 185 -12.18 13.66 -0.82
CA ARG A 185 -12.83 14.75 -0.12
C ARG A 185 -14.16 14.30 0.46
N GLU A 186 -14.47 14.72 1.67
CA GLU A 186 -15.62 14.20 2.43
C GLU A 186 -16.97 14.42 1.74
N ASP A 187 -17.14 15.52 1.00
CA ASP A 187 -18.39 15.86 0.32
C ASP A 187 -18.73 14.97 -0.88
N VAL A 188 -17.76 14.18 -1.40
CA VAL A 188 -17.95 13.29 -2.55
C VAL A 188 -18.02 11.80 -2.18
N LEU A 189 -17.94 11.44 -0.90
CA LEU A 189 -17.87 10.04 -0.45
C LEU A 189 -19.07 9.19 -0.92
N GLU A 190 -20.25 9.79 -1.00
CA GLU A 190 -21.48 9.11 -1.42
C GLU A 190 -21.67 9.11 -2.96
N GLU A 191 -20.75 9.69 -3.73
CA GLU A 191 -20.85 9.67 -5.18
C GLU A 191 -20.62 8.24 -5.74
N PRO A 192 -21.50 7.77 -6.64
CA PRO A 192 -21.39 6.40 -7.17
C PRO A 192 -20.02 6.12 -7.82
N LYS A 193 -19.41 7.13 -8.46
CA LYS A 193 -18.11 6.97 -9.12
C LYS A 193 -16.96 6.79 -8.11
N VAL A 194 -17.04 7.44 -6.92
CA VAL A 194 -16.06 7.24 -5.83
C VAL A 194 -16.12 5.80 -5.33
N GLN A 195 -17.34 5.27 -5.11
CA GLN A 195 -17.55 3.90 -4.65
C GLN A 195 -17.11 2.86 -5.70
N GLU A 196 -17.34 3.15 -6.99
CA GLU A 196 -16.87 2.31 -8.10
C GLU A 196 -15.33 2.23 -8.13
N ILE A 197 -14.65 3.37 -8.06
CA ILE A 197 -13.18 3.43 -8.04
C ILE A 197 -12.62 2.74 -6.79
N GLN A 198 -13.19 2.98 -5.62
CA GLN A 198 -12.80 2.32 -4.38
C GLN A 198 -12.94 0.80 -4.49
N THR A 199 -14.06 0.31 -5.05
CA THR A 199 -14.30 -1.13 -5.26
C THR A 199 -13.28 -1.71 -6.25
N ALA A 200 -13.01 -1.00 -7.36
CA ALA A 200 -12.05 -1.45 -8.36
C ALA A 200 -10.62 -1.57 -7.75
N LEU A 201 -10.17 -0.56 -7.00
CA LEU A 201 -8.87 -0.61 -6.32
C LEU A 201 -8.84 -1.67 -5.20
N SER A 202 -9.92 -1.83 -4.45
CA SER A 202 -10.04 -2.89 -3.43
C SER A 202 -9.92 -4.27 -4.05
N SER A 203 -10.49 -4.49 -5.24
CA SER A 203 -10.42 -5.78 -5.94
C SER A 203 -9.00 -6.16 -6.38
N VAL A 204 -8.18 -5.17 -6.76
CA VAL A 204 -6.74 -5.36 -7.04
C VAL A 204 -6.00 -5.76 -5.76
N LYS A 205 -6.22 -5.02 -4.67
CA LYS A 205 -5.63 -5.33 -3.36
C LYS A 205 -5.98 -6.75 -2.89
N GLN A 206 -7.24 -7.15 -3.00
CA GLN A 206 -7.69 -8.49 -2.58
C GLN A 206 -7.08 -9.62 -3.43
N ALA A 207 -6.71 -9.34 -4.69
CA ALA A 207 -6.05 -10.28 -5.57
C ALA A 207 -4.54 -10.41 -5.30
N GLU A 208 -3.92 -9.45 -4.61
CA GLU A 208 -2.48 -9.48 -4.34
C GLU A 208 -2.07 -10.69 -3.51
N GLY A 209 -1.00 -11.36 -3.95
CA GLY A 209 -0.51 -12.57 -3.30
C GLY A 209 -1.45 -13.76 -3.42
N LYS A 210 -2.45 -13.73 -4.31
CA LYS A 210 -3.35 -14.84 -4.61
C LYS A 210 -3.03 -15.43 -5.99
N ARG A 211 -3.30 -16.72 -6.12
CA ARG A 211 -3.19 -17.46 -7.39
C ARG A 211 -4.45 -18.29 -7.61
N TYR A 212 -4.83 -18.38 -8.87
CA TYR A 212 -5.95 -19.24 -9.27
C TYR A 212 -5.40 -20.56 -9.80
N LEU A 213 -5.78 -21.65 -9.12
CA LEU A 213 -5.45 -23.01 -9.52
C LEU A 213 -6.64 -23.61 -10.24
N MET A 214 -6.36 -24.28 -11.37
CA MET A 214 -7.29 -25.17 -12.06
C MET A 214 -6.62 -26.53 -12.19
N MET A 215 -7.38 -27.60 -12.03
CA MET A 215 -6.86 -28.97 -12.14
C MET A 215 -7.96 -29.94 -12.56
N ASN A 216 -7.56 -31.07 -13.13
CA ASN A 216 -8.42 -32.20 -13.40
C ASN A 216 -8.28 -33.24 -12.28
N VAL A 217 -9.39 -33.73 -11.77
CA VAL A 217 -9.42 -34.69 -10.64
C VAL A 217 -10.36 -35.82 -11.00
N PRO A 218 -9.94 -37.10 -10.87
CA PRO A 218 -10.86 -38.25 -10.97
C PRO A 218 -11.96 -38.13 -9.91
N GLU A 219 -13.20 -38.47 -10.26
CA GLU A 219 -14.36 -38.34 -9.36
C GLU A 219 -14.15 -39.14 -8.04
N ASP A 220 -13.52 -40.31 -8.12
CA ASP A 220 -13.22 -41.15 -6.97
C ASP A 220 -12.08 -40.61 -6.07
N ARG A 221 -11.33 -39.56 -6.54
CA ARG A 221 -10.25 -38.94 -5.80
C ARG A 221 -10.62 -37.53 -5.31
N LEU A 222 -11.84 -37.07 -5.59
CA LEU A 222 -12.27 -35.68 -5.27
C LEU A 222 -12.14 -35.36 -3.78
N GLU A 223 -12.56 -36.28 -2.91
CA GLU A 223 -12.49 -36.03 -1.45
C GLU A 223 -11.04 -35.93 -0.96
N ASP A 224 -10.13 -36.78 -1.48
CA ASP A 224 -8.70 -36.70 -1.14
C ASP A 224 -8.09 -35.35 -1.54
N VAL A 225 -8.48 -34.84 -2.71
CA VAL A 225 -8.02 -33.52 -3.19
C VAL A 225 -8.64 -32.37 -2.39
N ARG A 226 -9.92 -32.46 -2.02
CA ARG A 226 -10.59 -31.44 -1.19
C ARG A 226 -9.96 -31.29 0.20
N GLU A 227 -9.45 -32.37 0.79
CA GLU A 227 -8.81 -32.34 2.10
C GLU A 227 -7.48 -31.56 2.11
N VAL A 228 -6.78 -31.49 0.96
CA VAL A 228 -5.45 -30.87 0.84
C VAL A 228 -5.46 -29.52 0.16
N ILE A 229 -6.58 -29.08 -0.44
CA ILE A 229 -6.67 -27.75 -1.04
C ILE A 229 -6.91 -26.71 0.06
N PRO A 230 -5.94 -25.83 0.35
CA PRO A 230 -6.22 -24.63 1.13
C PRO A 230 -7.05 -23.67 0.27
N GLY A 231 -7.98 -22.93 0.82
CA GLY A 231 -8.63 -21.93 -0.01
C GLY A 231 -9.81 -21.18 0.60
N LEU A 232 -10.09 -20.03 0.01
CA LEU A 232 -11.23 -19.17 0.31
C LEU A 232 -12.54 -19.89 -0.08
N GLY A 233 -13.38 -20.23 0.90
CA GLY A 233 -14.71 -20.76 0.67
C GLY A 233 -14.80 -22.18 0.12
N GLY A 234 -13.66 -22.89 -0.07
CA GLY A 234 -13.58 -24.25 -0.66
C GLY A 234 -13.48 -24.23 -2.20
N PRO A 235 -13.11 -25.36 -2.82
CA PRO A 235 -12.95 -25.45 -4.26
C PRO A 235 -14.30 -25.40 -5.01
N THR A 236 -14.28 -24.79 -6.19
CA THR A 236 -15.37 -24.91 -7.17
C THR A 236 -15.17 -26.17 -7.99
N ILE A 237 -16.23 -26.97 -8.12
CA ILE A 237 -16.20 -28.27 -8.84
C ILE A 237 -17.15 -28.18 -10.03
N MET A 238 -16.67 -28.59 -11.20
CA MET A 238 -17.46 -28.61 -12.44
C MET A 238 -17.25 -29.92 -13.20
N ASP A 239 -18.30 -30.39 -13.86
CA ASP A 239 -18.19 -31.52 -14.78
C ASP A 239 -17.37 -31.14 -16.01
N ILE A 240 -16.49 -32.02 -16.44
CA ILE A 240 -15.77 -31.89 -17.72
C ILE A 240 -16.64 -32.55 -18.81
N ALA A 241 -16.79 -31.86 -19.94
CA ALA A 241 -17.38 -32.47 -21.12
C ALA A 241 -16.41 -33.51 -21.70
N ASP A 242 -16.57 -34.76 -21.29
CA ASP A 242 -15.70 -35.88 -21.65
C ASP A 242 -16.42 -36.84 -22.56
N ASP A 243 -15.94 -36.95 -23.81
CA ASP A 243 -16.45 -37.92 -24.78
C ASP A 243 -16.05 -39.37 -24.45
N ASN A 244 -15.10 -39.59 -23.55
CA ASN A 244 -14.55 -40.87 -23.19
C ASN A 244 -15.16 -41.48 -21.90
N GLY A 245 -15.85 -40.67 -21.09
CA GLY A 245 -16.52 -41.16 -19.87
C GLY A 245 -15.54 -41.51 -18.73
N ASP A 246 -14.37 -40.87 -18.66
CA ASP A 246 -13.31 -41.17 -17.69
C ASP A 246 -13.64 -40.66 -16.28
N GLY A 247 -14.80 -40.01 -16.06
CA GLY A 247 -15.24 -39.52 -14.75
C GLY A 247 -14.30 -38.49 -14.14
N MET A 248 -13.82 -37.53 -14.97
CA MET A 248 -12.96 -36.45 -14.52
C MET A 248 -13.78 -35.21 -14.17
N LEU A 249 -13.36 -34.50 -13.13
CA LEU A 249 -13.93 -33.23 -12.68
C LEU A 249 -12.90 -32.11 -12.82
N ALA A 250 -13.33 -30.92 -13.19
CA ALA A 250 -12.53 -29.71 -13.10
C ALA A 250 -12.69 -29.12 -11.70
N VAL A 251 -11.57 -28.94 -11.01
CA VAL A 251 -11.52 -28.35 -9.66
C VAL A 251 -10.73 -27.05 -9.72
N HIS A 252 -11.33 -25.99 -9.20
CA HIS A 252 -10.75 -24.66 -9.19
C HIS A 252 -10.65 -24.15 -7.76
N ALA A 253 -9.55 -23.47 -7.44
CA ALA A 253 -9.35 -22.88 -6.12
C ALA A 253 -8.53 -21.59 -6.20
N VAL A 254 -8.78 -20.67 -5.27
CA VAL A 254 -7.91 -19.50 -5.00
C VAL A 254 -7.03 -19.84 -3.81
N VAL A 255 -5.72 -19.73 -3.97
CA VAL A 255 -4.73 -20.05 -2.94
C VAL A 255 -3.75 -18.90 -2.74
N ASP A 256 -3.11 -18.84 -1.59
CA ASP A 256 -2.01 -17.89 -1.37
C ASP A 256 -0.78 -18.31 -2.19
N GLU A 257 -0.13 -17.33 -2.82
CA GLU A 257 1.07 -17.56 -3.64
C GLU A 257 2.17 -18.30 -2.88
N ARG A 258 2.30 -18.02 -1.57
CA ARG A 258 3.30 -18.67 -0.71
C ARG A 258 3.09 -20.17 -0.58
N ASP A 259 1.84 -20.60 -0.69
CA ASP A 259 1.42 -22.00 -0.47
C ASP A 259 1.30 -22.77 -1.78
N VAL A 260 1.47 -22.11 -2.95
CA VAL A 260 1.26 -22.73 -4.28
C VAL A 260 2.09 -23.99 -4.48
N PHE A 261 3.40 -23.96 -4.15
CA PHE A 261 4.27 -25.12 -4.38
C PHE A 261 3.90 -26.33 -3.50
N GLU A 262 3.55 -26.08 -2.25
CA GLU A 262 3.08 -27.11 -1.32
C GLU A 262 1.74 -27.66 -1.83
N THR A 263 0.78 -26.77 -2.13
CA THR A 263 -0.53 -27.15 -2.66
C THR A 263 -0.42 -27.98 -3.94
N ILE A 264 0.44 -27.60 -4.92
CA ILE A 264 0.64 -28.39 -6.14
C ILE A 264 1.15 -29.79 -5.81
N THR A 265 2.07 -29.90 -4.87
CA THR A 265 2.64 -31.19 -4.46
C THR A 265 1.58 -32.08 -3.83
N ASP A 266 0.77 -31.53 -2.95
CA ASP A 266 -0.26 -32.25 -2.19
C ASP A 266 -1.42 -32.69 -3.10
N VAL A 267 -1.96 -31.79 -3.93
CA VAL A 267 -3.06 -32.14 -4.85
C VAL A 267 -2.62 -33.16 -5.90
N LYS A 268 -1.36 -33.09 -6.37
CA LYS A 268 -0.79 -34.07 -7.27
C LYS A 268 -0.65 -35.44 -6.59
N GLY A 269 -0.23 -35.45 -5.33
CA GLY A 269 -0.18 -36.66 -4.50
C GLY A 269 -1.56 -37.27 -4.25
N ALA A 270 -2.58 -36.44 -4.13
CA ALA A 270 -3.98 -36.82 -3.97
C ALA A 270 -4.64 -37.33 -5.27
N GLY A 271 -3.99 -37.14 -6.45
CA GLY A 271 -4.44 -37.66 -7.74
C GLY A 271 -4.87 -36.61 -8.75
N ALA A 272 -4.66 -35.35 -8.48
CA ALA A 272 -4.91 -34.27 -9.46
C ALA A 272 -3.90 -34.32 -10.61
N SER A 273 -4.36 -33.93 -11.81
CA SER A 273 -3.59 -33.82 -13.05
C SER A 273 -3.87 -32.49 -13.74
N ASP A 274 -3.07 -32.18 -14.78
CA ASP A 274 -3.23 -30.98 -15.62
C ASP A 274 -3.39 -29.69 -14.82
N ILE A 275 -2.54 -29.54 -13.81
CA ILE A 275 -2.60 -28.42 -12.87
C ILE A 275 -2.09 -27.14 -13.55
N LEU A 276 -2.95 -26.13 -13.64
CA LEU A 276 -2.65 -24.81 -14.16
C LEU A 276 -2.71 -23.80 -13.01
N VAL A 277 -1.70 -22.92 -12.96
CA VAL A 277 -1.63 -21.79 -12.02
C VAL A 277 -1.62 -20.49 -12.83
N THR A 278 -2.47 -19.55 -12.47
CA THR A 278 -2.49 -18.21 -13.11
C THR A 278 -2.61 -17.11 -12.08
N GLU A 279 -2.16 -15.93 -12.43
CA GLU A 279 -2.36 -14.71 -11.65
C GLU A 279 -3.84 -14.32 -11.63
N ILE A 280 -4.26 -13.67 -10.55
CA ILE A 280 -5.57 -13.06 -10.41
C ILE A 280 -5.35 -11.55 -10.50
N GLU A 281 -5.90 -10.92 -11.50
CA GLU A 281 -5.80 -9.47 -11.68
C GLU A 281 -6.67 -8.73 -10.67
N ARG A 282 -7.88 -9.21 -10.44
CA ARG A 282 -8.86 -8.65 -9.50
C ARG A 282 -9.66 -9.77 -8.82
N LEU A 283 -9.95 -9.57 -7.55
CA LEU A 283 -10.79 -10.44 -6.74
C LEU A 283 -11.82 -9.59 -5.98
N VAL A 284 -13.08 -9.95 -6.07
CA VAL A 284 -14.17 -9.31 -5.32
C VAL A 284 -14.81 -10.37 -4.45
N GLU A 285 -14.78 -10.20 -3.14
CA GLU A 285 -15.46 -11.04 -2.14
C GLU A 285 -16.87 -10.56 -1.83
#